data_d34b67eaa7f2dadaa31f2be4ca45e685
#
_entry.id   d34b67eaa7f2dadaa31f2be4ca45e685
#
_cell.length_a   1.000
_cell.length_b   1.000
_cell.length_c   1.000
_cell.angle_alpha   90.00
_cell.angle_beta   90.00
_cell.angle_gamma   90.00
#
_symmetry.space_group_name_H-M   'P 1'
#
loop_
_entity.id
_entity.type
_entity.pdbx_description
1 polymer ?
#
loop_
_entity_poly.entity_id
_entity_poly.type
_entity_poly.pdbx_seq_one_letter_code
_entity_poly.pdbx_strand_id
1 'polypeptide(L)'
;MAQTEPIVRRRGVTYAVSNTGPLISAFQSDSFPLLTRIFAAIHVPMACAAELEVHGWEKARAASPQLAVLRLTWQEERRAEAFARQVAQCPEANDSMEVNHLGEAQAMVLALRPEYRDDVLLLDELAARAVAKEIGLRISGFPGVLLLAVQIGLISAEELRERLEACRQKGTHYGSAFIRQVYAMARQGRRAP
;
A
#
# COMPACT_ATOMS: atom_id res chain seq x y z
N MET A 1 -8.80 26.75 9.82
CA MET A 1 -7.66 25.88 10.16
C MET A 1 -8.23 24.61 10.78
N ALA A 2 -8.40 23.53 10.02
CA ALA A 2 -8.79 22.25 10.56
C ALA A 2 -7.56 21.64 11.23
N GLN A 3 -7.54 21.63 12.56
CA GLN A 3 -6.54 20.91 13.33
C GLN A 3 -6.77 19.44 13.05
N THR A 4 -5.77 18.78 12.46
CA THR A 4 -5.73 17.32 12.37
C THR A 4 -5.57 16.84 13.81
N GLU A 5 -6.62 16.23 14.38
CA GLU A 5 -6.53 15.64 15.72
C GLU A 5 -5.40 14.61 15.74
N PRO A 6 -4.56 14.59 16.79
CA PRO A 6 -3.50 13.60 16.89
C PRO A 6 -4.11 12.20 16.95
N ILE A 7 -3.63 11.31 16.08
CA ILE A 7 -4.03 9.91 16.08
C ILE A 7 -3.60 9.29 17.39
N VAL A 8 -4.55 9.02 18.29
CA VAL A 8 -4.29 8.36 19.57
C VAL A 8 -4.02 6.89 19.28
N ARG A 9 -2.75 6.52 19.23
CA ARG A 9 -2.31 5.13 19.02
C ARG A 9 -2.66 4.28 20.23
N ARG A 10 -3.49 3.23 20.04
CA ARG A 10 -3.68 2.18 21.05
C ARG A 10 -2.47 1.24 21.04
N ARG A 11 -1.91 0.89 22.20
CA ARG A 11 -0.81 -0.09 22.30
C ARG A 11 -1.23 -1.42 21.66
N GLY A 12 -0.38 -1.98 20.79
CA GLY A 12 -0.62 -3.26 20.13
C GLY A 12 -1.49 -3.18 18.86
N VAL A 13 -1.83 -1.98 18.39
CA VAL A 13 -2.59 -1.78 17.15
C VAL A 13 -1.62 -1.41 16.02
N THR A 14 -1.68 -2.15 14.92
CA THR A 14 -0.88 -1.91 13.71
C THR A 14 -1.68 -1.10 12.71
N TYR A 15 -1.13 0.00 12.27
CA TYR A 15 -1.66 0.79 11.15
C TYR A 15 -0.89 0.48 9.86
N ALA A 16 -1.43 0.92 8.74
CA ALA A 16 -0.69 1.00 7.48
C ALA A 16 -0.89 2.37 6.86
N VAL A 17 0.14 2.88 6.19
CA VAL A 17 0.00 3.93 5.18
C VAL A 17 -0.01 3.24 3.82
N SER A 18 -0.82 3.69 2.88
CA SER A 18 -0.91 3.06 1.56
C SER A 18 -0.95 4.10 0.44
N ASN A 19 -0.29 3.78 -0.67
CA ASN A 19 -0.63 4.41 -1.94
C ASN A 19 -1.81 3.65 -2.60
N THR A 20 -2.18 4.02 -3.82
CA THR A 20 -3.39 3.53 -4.50
C THR A 20 -3.25 2.08 -4.98
N GLY A 21 -2.09 1.69 -5.49
CA GLY A 21 -1.88 0.37 -6.13
C GLY A 21 -2.28 -0.83 -5.27
N PRO A 22 -1.78 -0.98 -4.03
CA PRO A 22 -2.17 -2.07 -3.13
C PRO A 22 -3.66 -2.09 -2.80
N LEU A 23 -4.33 -0.93 -2.73
CA LEU A 23 -5.76 -0.83 -2.46
C LEU A 23 -6.59 -1.25 -3.68
N ILE A 24 -6.20 -0.84 -4.89
CA ILE A 24 -6.83 -1.31 -6.13
C ILE A 24 -6.74 -2.83 -6.20
N SER A 25 -5.56 -3.40 -5.95
CA SER A 25 -5.35 -4.86 -5.92
C SER A 25 -6.25 -5.54 -4.88
N ALA A 26 -6.39 -4.93 -3.70
CA ALA A 26 -7.26 -5.45 -2.64
C ALA A 26 -8.75 -5.42 -3.03
N PHE A 27 -9.21 -4.34 -3.66
CA PHE A 27 -10.60 -4.26 -4.15
C PHE A 27 -10.85 -5.19 -5.34
N GLN A 28 -9.93 -5.28 -6.28
CA GLN A 28 -10.03 -6.17 -7.44
C GLN A 28 -10.16 -7.64 -7.07
N SER A 29 -9.53 -8.06 -5.97
CA SER A 29 -9.49 -9.46 -5.50
C SER A 29 -10.41 -9.73 -4.31
N ASP A 30 -11.33 -8.82 -3.99
CA ASP A 30 -12.21 -8.90 -2.82
C ASP A 30 -11.43 -9.13 -1.49
N SER A 31 -10.22 -8.57 -1.43
CA SER A 31 -9.29 -8.77 -0.31
C SER A 31 -9.28 -7.62 0.69
N PHE A 32 -10.03 -6.54 0.47
CA PHE A 32 -10.05 -5.43 1.42
C PHE A 32 -10.48 -5.84 2.83
N PRO A 33 -11.48 -6.73 3.03
CA PRO A 33 -11.80 -7.25 4.37
C PRO A 33 -10.65 -8.01 5.05
N LEU A 34 -9.70 -8.56 4.26
CA LEU A 34 -8.49 -9.19 4.79
C LEU A 34 -7.52 -8.15 5.34
N LEU A 35 -7.34 -7.02 4.65
CA LEU A 35 -6.52 -5.93 5.12
C LEU A 35 -7.02 -5.38 6.46
N THR A 36 -8.34 -5.24 6.63
CA THR A 36 -8.95 -4.73 7.86
C THR A 36 -8.87 -5.70 9.04
N ARG A 37 -8.54 -6.96 8.79
CA ARG A 37 -8.22 -7.95 9.85
C ARG A 37 -6.75 -7.85 10.30
N ILE A 38 -5.88 -7.33 9.44
CA ILE A 38 -4.44 -7.18 9.71
C ILE A 38 -4.14 -5.79 10.27
N PHE A 39 -4.75 -4.75 9.70
CA PHE A 39 -4.53 -3.36 10.06
C PHE A 39 -5.79 -2.77 10.70
N ALA A 40 -5.64 -2.13 11.84
CA ALA A 40 -6.75 -1.45 12.51
C ALA A 40 -7.23 -0.22 11.75
N ALA A 41 -6.32 0.45 11.05
CA ALA A 41 -6.65 1.48 10.08
C ALA A 41 -5.60 1.52 8.96
N ILE A 42 -6.04 1.97 7.79
CA ILE A 42 -5.21 2.21 6.62
C ILE A 42 -5.37 3.69 6.26
N HIS A 43 -4.27 4.40 6.28
CA HIS A 43 -4.26 5.83 6.01
C HIS A 43 -3.69 6.11 4.61
N VAL A 44 -4.38 6.97 3.86
CA VAL A 44 -3.99 7.36 2.50
C VAL A 44 -3.91 8.87 2.39
N PRO A 45 -3.00 9.42 1.60
CA PRO A 45 -3.00 10.85 1.29
C PRO A 45 -4.12 11.21 0.32
N MET A 46 -4.39 12.52 0.18
CA MET A 46 -5.45 13.03 -0.69
C MET A 46 -5.28 12.64 -2.16
N ALA A 47 -4.04 12.62 -2.68
CA ALA A 47 -3.77 12.22 -4.06
C ALA A 47 -4.26 10.79 -4.34
N CYS A 48 -3.98 9.85 -3.42
CA CYS A 48 -4.44 8.46 -3.55
C CYS A 48 -5.97 8.35 -3.47
N ALA A 49 -6.63 9.17 -2.65
CA ALA A 49 -8.09 9.18 -2.60
C ALA A 49 -8.69 9.63 -3.93
N ALA A 50 -8.15 10.70 -4.54
CA ALA A 50 -8.58 11.20 -5.84
C ALA A 50 -8.35 10.15 -6.95
N GLU A 51 -7.22 9.46 -6.93
CA GLU A 51 -6.91 8.39 -7.89
C GLU A 51 -7.89 7.21 -7.75
N LEU A 52 -8.24 6.81 -6.52
CA LEU A 52 -9.25 5.77 -6.29
C LEU A 52 -10.62 6.17 -6.90
N GLU A 53 -10.99 7.44 -6.84
CA GLU A 53 -12.21 7.96 -7.45
C GLU A 53 -12.17 7.85 -8.97
N VAL A 54 -11.06 8.24 -9.60
CA VAL A 54 -10.84 8.13 -11.06
C VAL A 54 -10.96 6.68 -11.52
N HIS A 55 -10.45 5.73 -10.72
CA HIS A 55 -10.55 4.30 -11.01
C HIS A 55 -11.90 3.65 -10.62
N GLY A 56 -12.89 4.43 -10.20
CA GLY A 56 -14.23 3.94 -9.87
C GLY A 56 -14.35 3.23 -8.51
N TRP A 57 -13.38 3.39 -7.61
CA TRP A 57 -13.37 2.78 -6.28
C TRP A 57 -13.92 3.67 -5.16
N GLU A 58 -14.52 4.83 -5.50
CA GLU A 58 -15.07 5.78 -4.53
C GLU A 58 -16.05 5.13 -3.56
N LYS A 59 -17.02 4.35 -4.07
CA LYS A 59 -18.04 3.66 -3.24
C LYS A 59 -17.40 2.63 -2.31
N ALA A 60 -16.42 1.86 -2.80
CA ALA A 60 -15.71 0.86 -1.99
C ALA A 60 -14.90 1.55 -0.88
N ARG A 61 -14.25 2.68 -1.19
CA ARG A 61 -13.55 3.52 -0.20
C ARG A 61 -14.51 4.06 0.84
N ALA A 62 -15.63 4.64 0.43
CA ALA A 62 -16.63 5.22 1.33
C ALA A 62 -17.28 4.17 2.26
N ALA A 63 -17.42 2.93 1.79
CA ALA A 63 -17.94 1.81 2.58
C ALA A 63 -16.90 1.19 3.54
N SER A 64 -15.67 1.71 3.55
CA SER A 64 -14.55 1.14 4.32
C SER A 64 -14.13 2.08 5.46
N PRO A 65 -14.74 1.98 6.66
CA PRO A 65 -14.49 2.91 7.76
C PRO A 65 -13.03 2.88 8.26
N GLN A 66 -12.29 1.81 8.01
CA GLN A 66 -10.87 1.70 8.36
C GLN A 66 -9.95 2.42 7.36
N LEU A 67 -10.47 2.88 6.23
CA LEU A 67 -9.70 3.62 5.22
C LEU A 67 -9.90 5.12 5.42
N ALA A 68 -8.94 5.77 6.07
CA ALA A 68 -8.98 7.19 6.36
C ALA A 68 -8.08 8.00 5.43
N VAL A 69 -8.61 9.11 4.93
CA VAL A 69 -7.87 10.05 4.08
C VAL A 69 -7.26 11.14 4.94
N LEU A 70 -5.94 11.31 4.85
CA LEU A 70 -5.21 12.31 5.62
C LEU A 70 -4.62 13.39 4.70
N ARG A 71 -4.67 14.62 5.18
CA ARG A 71 -4.06 15.76 4.50
C ARG A 71 -2.61 15.92 4.92
N LEU A 72 -1.77 16.29 3.97
CA LEU A 72 -0.41 16.73 4.23
C LEU A 72 -0.43 18.22 4.60
N THR A 73 0.54 18.63 5.41
CA THR A 73 0.84 20.07 5.62
C THR A 73 1.54 20.63 4.39
N TRP A 74 1.61 21.94 4.27
CA TRP A 74 2.33 22.59 3.17
C TRP A 74 3.82 22.13 3.09
N GLN A 75 4.48 21.98 4.23
CA GLN A 75 5.87 21.50 4.26
C GLN A 75 5.99 20.05 3.77
N GLU A 76 5.04 19.19 4.14
CA GLU A 76 4.98 17.82 3.69
C GLU A 76 4.70 17.71 2.18
N GLU A 77 3.83 18.58 1.64
CA GLU A 77 3.58 18.64 0.18
C GLU A 77 4.86 18.99 -0.59
N ARG A 78 5.61 20.00 -0.12
CA ARG A 78 6.92 20.35 -0.73
C ARG A 78 7.92 19.21 -0.68
N ARG A 79 7.91 18.43 0.41
CA ARG A 79 8.74 17.23 0.52
C ARG A 79 8.27 16.12 -0.42
N ALA A 80 6.97 15.95 -0.60
CA ALA A 80 6.40 15.00 -1.54
C ALA A 80 6.80 15.33 -3.00
N GLU A 81 6.78 16.61 -3.40
CA GLU A 81 7.29 17.02 -4.72
C GLU A 81 8.77 16.61 -4.93
N ALA A 82 9.60 16.73 -3.89
CA ALA A 82 11.00 16.30 -3.98
C ALA A 82 11.13 14.78 -4.14
N PHE A 83 10.33 13.99 -3.42
CA PHE A 83 10.31 12.53 -3.59
C PHE A 83 9.73 12.11 -4.95
N ALA A 84 8.69 12.79 -5.45
CA ALA A 84 8.15 12.51 -6.78
C ALA A 84 9.22 12.66 -7.87
N ARG A 85 10.07 13.72 -7.79
CA ARG A 85 11.23 13.89 -8.68
C ARG A 85 12.23 12.73 -8.55
N GLN A 86 12.54 12.30 -7.34
CA GLN A 86 13.45 11.17 -7.12
C GLN A 86 12.89 9.87 -7.72
N VAL A 87 11.59 9.61 -7.55
CA VAL A 87 10.94 8.44 -8.16
C VAL A 87 10.99 8.51 -9.67
N ALA A 88 10.65 9.67 -10.28
CA ALA A 88 10.68 9.87 -11.73
C ALA A 88 12.10 9.71 -12.34
N GLN A 89 13.15 9.99 -11.55
CA GLN A 89 14.55 9.84 -11.96
C GLN A 89 15.13 8.45 -11.67
N CYS A 90 14.39 7.59 -10.96
CA CYS A 90 14.83 6.24 -10.64
C CYS A 90 14.94 5.38 -11.91
N PRO A 91 16.00 4.57 -12.09
CA PRO A 91 16.14 3.68 -13.25
C PRO A 91 14.98 2.69 -13.43
N GLU A 92 14.32 2.32 -12.34
CA GLU A 92 13.15 1.44 -12.33
C GLU A 92 11.83 2.14 -12.66
N ALA A 93 11.83 3.48 -12.85
CA ALA A 93 10.63 4.23 -13.17
C ALA A 93 10.14 3.91 -14.59
N ASN A 94 8.87 3.58 -14.69
CA ASN A 94 8.19 3.39 -15.99
C ASN A 94 7.69 4.71 -16.59
N ASP A 95 7.72 5.80 -15.81
CA ASP A 95 7.26 7.13 -16.18
C ASP A 95 8.23 8.18 -15.64
N SER A 96 8.61 9.14 -16.46
CA SER A 96 9.52 10.23 -16.10
C SER A 96 8.80 11.50 -15.64
N MET A 97 7.46 11.50 -15.64
CA MET A 97 6.66 12.66 -15.23
C MET A 97 6.46 12.66 -13.70
N GLU A 98 7.06 13.63 -13.02
CA GLU A 98 6.99 13.78 -11.56
C GLU A 98 5.54 13.77 -11.02
N VAL A 99 4.62 14.41 -11.74
CA VAL A 99 3.21 14.50 -11.32
C VAL A 99 2.52 13.13 -11.18
N ASN A 100 2.96 12.15 -11.97
CA ASN A 100 2.37 10.80 -11.94
C ASN A 100 2.85 9.98 -10.73
N HIS A 101 3.85 10.47 -9.98
CA HIS A 101 4.39 9.84 -8.78
C HIS A 101 4.00 10.58 -7.48
N LEU A 102 3.08 11.55 -7.56
CA LEU A 102 2.67 12.31 -6.37
C LEU A 102 1.95 11.44 -5.34
N GLY A 103 1.17 10.44 -5.76
CA GLY A 103 0.48 9.53 -4.86
C GLY A 103 1.46 8.73 -3.98
N GLU A 104 2.48 8.14 -4.61
CA GLU A 104 3.56 7.41 -3.93
C GLU A 104 4.36 8.34 -3.01
N ALA A 105 4.72 9.50 -3.51
CA ALA A 105 5.51 10.48 -2.77
C ALA A 105 4.77 11.02 -1.54
N GLN A 106 3.50 11.35 -1.67
CA GLN A 106 2.67 11.77 -0.53
C GLN A 106 2.50 10.63 0.49
N ALA A 107 2.33 9.38 0.04
CA ALA A 107 2.27 8.22 0.93
C ALA A 107 3.60 8.01 1.68
N MET A 108 4.76 8.20 1.02
CA MET A 108 6.06 8.16 1.68
C MET A 108 6.19 9.24 2.76
N VAL A 109 5.81 10.49 2.45
CA VAL A 109 5.87 11.59 3.42
C VAL A 109 4.94 11.34 4.61
N LEU A 110 3.73 10.84 4.36
CA LEU A 110 2.80 10.48 5.42
C LEU A 110 3.38 9.38 6.32
N ALA A 111 4.02 8.35 5.73
CA ALA A 111 4.66 7.25 6.47
C ALA A 111 5.89 7.69 7.29
N LEU A 112 6.49 8.85 6.98
CA LEU A 112 7.60 9.41 7.76
C LEU A 112 7.15 10.16 9.02
N ARG A 113 5.86 10.36 9.24
CA ARG A 113 5.37 10.97 10.47
C ARG A 113 5.71 10.07 11.67
N PRO A 114 6.05 10.67 12.84
CA PRO A 114 6.45 9.90 14.03
C PRO A 114 5.47 8.81 14.46
N GLU A 115 4.17 9.04 14.26
CA GLU A 115 3.11 8.10 14.59
C GLU A 115 3.13 6.80 13.77
N TYR A 116 3.79 6.79 12.58
CA TYR A 116 3.89 5.61 11.71
C TYR A 116 5.27 4.93 11.74
N ARG A 117 6.15 5.35 12.66
CA ARG A 117 7.55 4.88 12.71
C ARG A 117 7.70 3.36 12.66
N ASP A 118 6.78 2.63 13.28
CA ASP A 118 6.82 1.17 13.38
C ASP A 118 5.83 0.49 12.43
N ASP A 119 5.09 1.28 11.66
CA ASP A 119 4.08 0.78 10.75
C ASP A 119 4.65 0.55 9.33
N VAL A 120 3.87 -0.06 8.48
CA VAL A 120 4.27 -0.40 7.11
C VAL A 120 3.66 0.58 6.12
N LEU A 121 4.47 1.00 5.13
CA LEU A 121 3.98 1.63 3.92
C LEU A 121 3.65 0.54 2.89
N LEU A 122 2.40 0.49 2.45
CA LEU A 122 1.96 -0.38 1.36
C LEU A 122 2.22 0.32 0.02
N LEU A 123 3.10 -0.26 -0.80
CA LEU A 123 3.62 0.35 -2.00
C LEU A 123 4.02 -0.73 -3.02
N ASP A 124 3.42 -0.72 -4.21
CA ASP A 124 3.67 -1.77 -5.23
C ASP A 124 4.65 -1.32 -6.32
N GLU A 125 4.72 -0.03 -6.65
CA GLU A 125 5.54 0.52 -7.72
C GLU A 125 7.04 0.42 -7.38
N LEU A 126 7.87 -0.11 -8.31
CA LEU A 126 9.27 -0.48 -8.04
C LEU A 126 10.18 0.71 -7.76
N ALA A 127 10.07 1.79 -8.55
CA ALA A 127 10.90 2.98 -8.37
C ALA A 127 10.59 3.66 -7.02
N ALA A 128 9.30 3.80 -6.69
CA ALA A 128 8.91 4.34 -5.39
C ALA A 128 9.38 3.46 -4.22
N ARG A 129 9.38 2.13 -4.39
CA ARG A 129 9.93 1.18 -3.38
C ARG A 129 11.44 1.35 -3.21
N ALA A 130 12.19 1.65 -4.26
CA ALA A 130 13.63 1.92 -4.17
C ALA A 130 13.87 3.17 -3.32
N VAL A 131 13.22 4.28 -3.65
CA VAL A 131 13.32 5.55 -2.89
C VAL A 131 12.86 5.37 -1.44
N ALA A 132 11.72 4.69 -1.21
CA ALA A 132 11.22 4.44 0.15
C ALA A 132 12.20 3.66 1.02
N LYS A 133 12.93 2.68 0.45
CA LYS A 133 13.99 1.94 1.15
C LYS A 133 15.19 2.81 1.51
N GLU A 134 15.63 3.67 0.59
CA GLU A 134 16.75 4.59 0.81
C GLU A 134 16.48 5.54 1.99
N ILE A 135 15.25 5.98 2.16
CA ILE A 135 14.83 6.83 3.28
C ILE A 135 14.45 6.07 4.55
N GLY A 136 14.66 4.74 4.56
CA GLY A 136 14.49 3.90 5.75
C GLY A 136 13.07 3.48 6.08
N LEU A 137 12.11 3.61 5.15
CA LEU A 137 10.73 3.18 5.38
C LEU A 137 10.58 1.65 5.34
N ARG A 138 9.73 1.13 6.21
CA ARG A 138 9.31 -0.28 6.17
C ARG A 138 8.22 -0.42 5.11
N ILE A 139 8.49 -1.16 4.06
CA ILE A 139 7.57 -1.29 2.93
C ILE A 139 7.12 -2.73 2.71
N SER A 140 5.88 -2.87 2.26
CA SER A 140 5.32 -4.10 1.71
C SER A 140 4.50 -3.77 0.46
N GLY A 141 4.33 -4.72 -0.43
CA GLY A 141 3.33 -4.63 -1.49
C GLY A 141 2.10 -5.46 -1.13
N PHE A 142 1.04 -5.38 -1.93
CA PHE A 142 -0.15 -6.20 -1.74
C PHE A 142 0.16 -7.71 -1.68
N PRO A 143 1.04 -8.28 -2.53
CA PRO A 143 1.45 -9.67 -2.41
C PRO A 143 2.11 -10.02 -1.07
N GLY A 144 2.85 -9.08 -0.48
CA GLY A 144 3.45 -9.25 0.85
C GLY A 144 2.40 -9.29 1.96
N VAL A 145 1.33 -8.51 1.85
CA VAL A 145 0.19 -8.56 2.77
C VAL A 145 -0.51 -9.92 2.69
N LEU A 146 -0.70 -10.45 1.48
CA LEU A 146 -1.27 -11.80 1.30
C LEU A 146 -0.36 -12.90 1.89
N LEU A 147 0.97 -12.78 1.74
CA LEU A 147 1.92 -13.70 2.40
C LEU A 147 1.79 -13.66 3.92
N LEU A 148 1.72 -12.47 4.49
CA LEU A 148 1.48 -12.31 5.93
C LEU A 148 0.15 -12.95 6.34
N ALA A 149 -0.92 -12.77 5.56
CA ALA A 149 -2.21 -13.37 5.83
C ALA A 149 -2.16 -14.92 5.84
N VAL A 150 -1.36 -15.52 4.96
CA VAL A 150 -1.11 -16.98 4.97
C VAL A 150 -0.32 -17.40 6.21
N GLN A 151 0.73 -16.64 6.58
CA GLN A 151 1.57 -16.94 7.74
C GLN A 151 0.78 -16.94 9.04
N ILE A 152 -0.14 -15.98 9.20
CA ILE A 152 -0.99 -15.89 10.40
C ILE A 152 -2.30 -16.70 10.30
N GLY A 153 -2.45 -17.50 9.24
CA GLY A 153 -3.56 -18.44 9.10
C GLY A 153 -4.91 -17.83 8.71
N LEU A 154 -4.94 -16.62 8.16
CA LEU A 154 -6.17 -15.97 7.71
C LEU A 154 -6.67 -16.52 6.37
N ILE A 155 -5.77 -16.94 5.50
CA ILE A 155 -6.05 -17.55 4.20
C ILE A 155 -5.10 -18.70 3.92
N SER A 156 -5.44 -19.55 2.95
CA SER A 156 -4.56 -20.60 2.43
C SER A 156 -3.58 -20.04 1.36
N ALA A 157 -2.56 -20.82 1.01
CA ALA A 157 -1.67 -20.49 -0.11
C ALA A 157 -2.43 -20.53 -1.45
N GLU A 158 -3.41 -21.40 -1.59
CA GLU A 158 -4.30 -21.51 -2.74
C GLU A 158 -5.13 -20.25 -2.92
N GLU A 159 -5.78 -19.76 -1.85
CA GLU A 159 -6.52 -18.49 -1.85
C GLU A 159 -5.63 -17.30 -2.18
N LEU A 160 -4.38 -17.25 -1.69
CA LEU A 160 -3.41 -16.21 -2.07
C LEU A 160 -3.21 -16.22 -3.60
N ARG A 161 -2.97 -17.39 -4.19
CA ARG A 161 -2.78 -17.51 -5.65
C ARG A 161 -4.01 -17.03 -6.41
N GLU A 162 -5.20 -17.47 -6.02
CA GLU A 162 -6.47 -17.09 -6.65
C GLU A 162 -6.67 -15.56 -6.63
N ARG A 163 -6.37 -14.91 -5.51
CA ARG A 163 -6.47 -13.45 -5.37
C ARG A 163 -5.50 -12.71 -6.29
N LEU A 164 -4.25 -13.17 -6.40
CA LEU A 164 -3.27 -12.57 -7.33
C LEU A 164 -3.66 -12.81 -8.80
N GLU A 165 -4.22 -13.98 -9.14
CA GLU A 165 -4.74 -14.24 -10.48
C GLU A 165 -5.96 -13.36 -10.80
N ALA A 166 -6.85 -13.12 -9.84
CA ALA A 166 -7.97 -12.18 -10.00
C ALA A 166 -7.48 -10.76 -10.29
N CYS A 167 -6.44 -10.28 -9.57
CA CYS A 167 -5.79 -8.99 -9.87
C CYS A 167 -5.23 -8.97 -11.30
N ARG A 168 -4.50 -10.01 -11.70
CA ARG A 168 -3.93 -10.11 -13.04
C ARG A 168 -4.99 -10.07 -14.14
N GLN A 169 -6.11 -10.77 -13.96
CA GLN A 169 -7.23 -10.79 -14.91
C GLN A 169 -7.91 -9.42 -15.05
N LYS A 170 -7.84 -8.59 -14.01
CA LYS A 170 -8.39 -7.22 -13.97
C LYS A 170 -7.35 -6.14 -14.33
N GLY A 171 -6.20 -6.54 -14.87
CA GLY A 171 -5.19 -5.64 -15.44
C GLY A 171 -4.04 -5.22 -14.51
N THR A 172 -3.96 -5.76 -13.29
CA THR A 172 -2.79 -5.51 -12.44
C THR A 172 -1.56 -6.26 -12.98
N HIS A 173 -0.38 -5.62 -12.93
CA HIS A 173 0.87 -6.11 -13.53
C HIS A 173 1.55 -7.26 -12.78
N TYR A 174 0.78 -8.22 -12.23
CA TYR A 174 1.35 -9.42 -11.63
C TYR A 174 1.53 -10.50 -12.70
N GLY A 175 2.77 -10.68 -13.19
CA GLY A 175 3.09 -11.72 -14.16
C GLY A 175 2.90 -13.15 -13.58
N SER A 176 2.52 -14.11 -14.42
CA SER A 176 2.30 -15.51 -13.99
C SER A 176 3.53 -16.14 -13.30
N ALA A 177 4.75 -15.79 -13.72
CA ALA A 177 5.99 -16.25 -13.07
C ALA A 177 6.10 -15.72 -11.64
N PHE A 178 5.79 -14.44 -11.44
CA PHE A 178 5.77 -13.79 -10.12
C PHE A 178 4.73 -14.45 -9.21
N ILE A 179 3.50 -14.69 -9.70
CA ILE A 179 2.44 -15.34 -8.92
C ILE A 179 2.89 -16.74 -8.47
N ARG A 180 3.52 -17.54 -9.37
CA ARG A 180 4.07 -18.86 -9.01
C ARG A 180 5.15 -18.76 -7.92
N GLN A 181 6.02 -17.76 -7.99
CA GLN A 181 7.04 -17.53 -6.98
C GLN A 181 6.43 -17.19 -5.61
N VAL A 182 5.49 -16.24 -5.56
CA VAL A 182 4.80 -15.85 -4.32
C VAL A 182 4.03 -17.03 -3.71
N TYR A 183 3.36 -17.83 -4.55
CA TYR A 183 2.67 -19.04 -4.12
C TYR A 183 3.63 -20.09 -3.52
N ALA A 184 4.79 -20.28 -4.14
CA ALA A 184 5.82 -21.19 -3.59
C ALA A 184 6.31 -20.72 -2.23
N MET A 185 6.54 -19.42 -2.05
CA MET A 185 6.90 -18.82 -0.75
C MET A 185 5.80 -19.06 0.30
N ALA A 186 4.53 -18.86 -0.06
CA ALA A 186 3.39 -19.08 0.82
C ALA A 186 3.32 -20.53 1.33
N ARG A 187 3.63 -21.51 0.48
CA ARG A 187 3.67 -22.93 0.85
C ARG A 187 4.82 -23.29 1.77
N GLN A 188 5.97 -22.62 1.62
CA GLN A 188 7.16 -22.87 2.45
C GLN A 188 7.00 -22.28 3.85
N GLY A 189 6.42 -21.07 3.97
CA GLY A 189 6.18 -20.40 5.26
C GLY A 189 5.24 -21.17 6.22
N ARG A 190 4.44 -22.12 5.71
CA ARG A 190 3.62 -23.03 6.54
C ARG A 190 4.36 -24.25 7.09
N ARG A 191 5.62 -24.48 6.69
CA ARG A 191 6.40 -25.65 7.09
C ARG A 191 7.31 -25.43 8.31
N ALA A 192 7.32 -24.25 8.91
CA ALA A 192 7.96 -24.05 10.20
C ALA A 192 7.01 -24.52 11.32
N PRO A 193 7.40 -25.52 12.13
CA PRO A 193 6.61 -25.99 13.26
C PRO A 193 6.49 -24.94 14.35
#